data_4f6de0f692ba9e23273335d5dfd70838
#
_entry.id   4f6de0f692ba9e23273335d5dfd70838
#
_cell.length_a   1.000
_cell.length_b   1.000
_cell.length_c   1.000
_cell.angle_alpha   90.00
_cell.angle_beta   90.00
_cell.angle_gamma   90.00
#
_symmetry.space_group_name_H-M   'P 1'
#
loop_
_entity.id
_entity.type
_entity.pdbx_description
1 polymer ?
#
loop_
_entity_poly.entity_id
_entity_poly.type
_entity_poly.pdbx_seq_one_letter_code
_entity_poly.pdbx_strand_id
1 'polypeptide(L)'
;MANPYFDKLSNFLYVDRTKGSDSSISEYSVVKNFFKRVKLRDDILQDLTFFNKYIISGDDRPDNVAEEVYDDPFLDWVVLTSNNIINIQDEWPLSQSDFYSYVIEKYNDETTLYSGIH
;
A
#
# COMPACT_ATOMS: atom_id res chain seq x y z
N MET A 1 6.43 -18.12 0.22
CA MET A 1 5.26 -17.87 -0.64
C MET A 1 5.48 -16.61 -1.46
N ALA A 2 5.24 -16.67 -2.75
CA ALA A 2 5.27 -15.46 -3.58
C ALA A 2 4.12 -14.52 -3.19
N ASN A 3 4.41 -13.24 -3.08
CA ASN A 3 3.37 -12.24 -2.83
C ASN A 3 2.42 -12.17 -4.04
N PRO A 4 1.12 -12.46 -3.88
CA PRO A 4 0.17 -12.51 -5.00
C PRO A 4 0.02 -11.18 -5.75
N TYR A 5 0.39 -10.05 -5.13
CA TYR A 5 0.39 -8.75 -5.81
C TYR A 5 1.32 -8.74 -7.02
N PHE A 6 2.54 -9.26 -6.87
CA PHE A 6 3.53 -9.25 -7.95
C PHE A 6 3.14 -10.18 -9.10
N ASP A 7 2.37 -11.23 -8.84
CA ASP A 7 1.83 -12.11 -9.87
C ASP A 7 0.84 -11.39 -10.81
N LYS A 8 0.18 -10.35 -10.33
CA LYS A 8 -0.78 -9.56 -11.10
C LYS A 8 -0.13 -8.49 -11.98
N LEU A 9 1.13 -8.16 -11.74
CA LEU A 9 1.86 -7.19 -12.56
C LEU A 9 2.23 -7.79 -13.91
N SER A 10 2.14 -6.97 -14.96
CA SER A 10 2.57 -7.36 -16.30
C SER A 10 4.08 -7.55 -16.36
N ASN A 11 4.52 -8.43 -17.25
CA ASN A 11 5.93 -8.63 -17.53
C ASN A 11 6.38 -7.72 -18.67
N PHE A 12 7.65 -7.36 -18.67
CA PHE A 12 8.30 -6.74 -19.82
C PHE A 12 9.68 -7.33 -20.06
N LEU A 13 10.18 -7.17 -21.27
CA LEU A 13 11.50 -7.66 -21.66
C LEU A 13 12.55 -6.61 -21.33
N TYR A 14 13.54 -6.98 -20.54
CA TYR A 14 14.66 -6.12 -20.16
C TYR A 14 15.96 -6.67 -20.72
N VAL A 15 16.78 -5.79 -21.28
CA VAL A 15 18.11 -6.18 -21.80
C VAL A 15 19.07 -6.31 -20.62
N ASP A 16 19.52 -7.53 -20.37
CA ASP A 16 20.48 -7.81 -19.32
C ASP A 16 21.90 -7.54 -19.84
N ARG A 17 22.46 -6.43 -19.39
CA ARG A 17 23.83 -6.03 -19.75
C ARG A 17 24.90 -6.59 -18.81
N THR A 18 24.53 -7.36 -17.81
CA THR A 18 25.47 -7.92 -16.84
C THR A 18 26.12 -9.21 -17.32
N LYS A 19 25.55 -9.85 -18.32
CA LYS A 19 26.02 -11.12 -18.89
C LYS A 19 26.93 -10.90 -20.12
N GLY A 20 28.16 -10.50 -19.88
CA GLY A 20 29.23 -10.58 -20.87
C GLY A 20 29.48 -9.31 -21.69
N SER A 21 30.71 -9.16 -22.14
CA SER A 21 31.22 -8.02 -22.89
C SER A 21 30.84 -8.01 -24.38
N ASP A 22 30.36 -9.15 -24.90
CA ASP A 22 29.79 -9.23 -26.26
C ASP A 22 28.26 -9.28 -26.16
N SER A 23 27.70 -8.16 -25.81
CA SER A 23 26.25 -7.99 -25.80
C SER A 23 25.70 -8.06 -27.22
N SER A 24 25.45 -9.26 -27.70
CA SER A 24 24.41 -9.41 -28.70
C SER A 24 23.12 -8.90 -28.05
N ILE A 25 22.50 -7.94 -28.67
CA ILE A 25 21.24 -7.27 -28.26
C ILE A 25 20.08 -8.27 -28.07
N SER A 26 20.35 -9.58 -28.08
CA SER A 26 19.39 -10.67 -28.11
C SER A 26 19.15 -11.33 -26.74
N GLU A 27 19.83 -10.94 -25.67
CA GLU A 27 19.59 -11.50 -24.36
C GLU A 27 18.60 -10.62 -23.56
N TYR A 28 17.32 -10.95 -23.71
CA TYR A 28 16.26 -10.34 -22.94
C TYR A 28 15.89 -11.22 -21.75
N SER A 29 15.81 -10.60 -20.58
CA SER A 29 15.22 -11.23 -19.39
C SER A 29 13.80 -10.76 -19.19
N VAL A 30 12.91 -11.70 -18.86
CA VAL A 30 11.53 -11.36 -18.50
C VAL A 30 11.51 -10.88 -17.05
N VAL A 31 11.09 -9.65 -16.84
CA VAL A 31 11.01 -9.05 -15.50
C VAL A 31 9.62 -8.48 -15.24
N LYS A 32 9.26 -8.37 -13.97
CA LYS A 32 7.99 -7.75 -13.56
C LYS A 32 8.06 -6.23 -13.75
N ASN A 33 6.98 -5.64 -14.25
CA ASN A 33 6.89 -4.20 -14.45
C ASN A 33 6.48 -3.50 -13.17
N PHE A 34 7.45 -3.05 -12.37
CA PHE A 34 7.21 -2.29 -11.14
C PHE A 34 6.78 -0.84 -11.36
N PHE A 35 6.86 -0.34 -12.58
CA PHE A 35 6.40 1.02 -12.92
C PHE A 35 4.87 1.09 -13.06
N LYS A 36 4.22 -0.05 -13.25
CA LYS A 36 2.77 -0.12 -13.27
C LYS A 36 2.21 -0.45 -11.89
N ARG A 37 1.14 0.25 -11.54
CA ARG A 37 0.39 0.03 -10.32
C ARG A 37 -0.92 -0.66 -10.63
N VAL A 38 -1.32 -1.61 -9.78
CA VAL A 38 -2.66 -2.18 -9.79
C VAL A 38 -3.64 -1.15 -9.24
N LYS A 39 -4.75 -0.93 -9.94
CA LYS A 39 -5.85 -0.07 -9.53
C LYS A 39 -7.17 -0.79 -9.73
N LEU A 40 -8.13 -0.55 -8.85
CA LEU A 40 -9.51 -1.02 -9.07
C LEU A 40 -10.13 -0.29 -10.27
N ARG A 41 -10.97 -0.99 -10.98
CA ARG A 41 -11.76 -0.40 -12.08
C ARG A 41 -12.69 0.68 -11.50
N ASP A 42 -12.83 1.77 -12.23
CA ASP A 42 -13.61 2.92 -11.79
C ASP A 42 -15.11 2.59 -11.62
N ASP A 43 -15.65 1.67 -12.41
CA ASP A 43 -17.03 1.18 -12.29
C ASP A 43 -17.26 0.43 -10.96
N ILE A 44 -16.27 -0.32 -10.50
CA ILE A 44 -16.33 -1.01 -9.19
C ILE A 44 -16.24 -0.01 -8.03
N LEU A 45 -15.36 0.99 -8.16
CA LEU A 45 -15.20 2.03 -7.13
C LEU A 45 -16.48 2.85 -6.90
N GLN A 46 -17.29 3.01 -7.94
CA GLN A 46 -18.55 3.75 -7.86
C GLN A 46 -19.71 2.95 -7.26
N ASP A 47 -19.60 1.63 -7.24
CA ASP A 47 -20.64 0.78 -6.71
C ASP A 47 -20.37 0.39 -5.26
N LEU A 48 -21.08 1.06 -4.34
CA LEU A 48 -20.95 0.85 -2.91
C LEU A 48 -21.37 -0.56 -2.44
N THR A 49 -22.06 -1.33 -3.28
CA THR A 49 -22.52 -2.68 -2.91
C THR A 49 -21.37 -3.68 -2.86
N PHE A 50 -20.25 -3.41 -3.53
CA PHE A 50 -19.06 -4.25 -3.51
C PHE A 50 -18.17 -4.07 -2.27
N PHE A 51 -18.43 -3.05 -1.45
CA PHE A 51 -17.59 -2.72 -0.31
C PHE A 51 -18.33 -2.77 1.01
N ASN A 52 -17.70 -3.38 1.98
CA ASN A 52 -18.09 -3.29 3.38
C ASN A 52 -17.13 -2.34 4.12
N LYS A 53 -17.68 -1.55 5.02
CA LYS A 53 -16.86 -0.69 5.88
C LYS A 53 -16.25 -1.52 7.00
N TYR A 54 -14.95 -1.37 7.17
CA TYR A 54 -14.21 -1.93 8.29
C TYR A 54 -13.71 -0.79 9.18
N ILE A 55 -13.84 -0.95 10.48
CA ILE A 55 -13.36 0.04 11.45
C ILE A 55 -12.03 -0.45 11.98
N ILE A 56 -10.97 0.29 11.68
CA ILE A 56 -9.62 0.02 12.19
C ILE A 56 -9.62 0.36 13.69
N SER A 57 -9.19 -0.60 14.51
CA SER A 57 -9.10 -0.44 15.95
C SER A 57 -7.64 -0.52 16.42
N GLY A 58 -7.26 0.41 17.31
CA GLY A 58 -5.93 0.39 17.90
C GLY A 58 -4.80 0.59 16.89
N ASP A 59 -3.83 -0.31 16.92
CA ASP A 59 -2.61 -0.25 16.12
C ASP A 59 -2.65 -1.22 14.93
N ASP A 60 -3.83 -1.49 14.39
CA ASP A 60 -3.99 -2.43 13.28
C ASP A 60 -3.22 -1.98 12.05
N ARG A 61 -2.42 -2.91 11.54
CA ARG A 61 -1.68 -2.77 10.28
C ARG A 61 -2.49 -3.37 9.13
N PRO A 62 -2.17 -3.04 7.87
CA PRO A 62 -2.87 -3.62 6.72
C PRO A 62 -2.91 -5.14 6.68
N ASP A 63 -1.83 -5.80 7.11
CA ASP A 63 -1.74 -7.26 7.20
C ASP A 63 -2.67 -7.84 8.27
N ASN A 64 -2.80 -7.17 9.43
CA ASN A 64 -3.74 -7.57 10.48
C ASN A 64 -5.19 -7.44 10.01
N VAL A 65 -5.52 -6.36 9.33
CA VAL A 65 -6.84 -6.15 8.74
C VAL A 65 -7.14 -7.21 7.68
N ALA A 66 -6.17 -7.53 6.82
CA ALA A 66 -6.33 -8.57 5.81
C ALA A 66 -6.56 -9.96 6.43
N GLU A 67 -5.82 -10.28 7.49
CA GLU A 67 -6.01 -11.55 8.23
C GLU A 67 -7.40 -11.63 8.84
N GLU A 68 -7.89 -10.55 9.45
CA GLU A 68 -9.21 -10.53 10.08
C GLU A 68 -10.36 -10.60 9.07
N VAL A 69 -10.24 -9.93 7.94
CA VAL A 69 -11.31 -9.84 6.93
C VAL A 69 -11.27 -11.00 5.95
N TYR A 70 -10.08 -11.45 5.55
CA TYR A 70 -9.88 -12.43 4.49
C TYR A 70 -9.25 -13.74 4.97
N ASP A 71 -8.91 -13.87 6.25
CA ASP A 71 -8.16 -15.00 6.81
C ASP A 71 -6.77 -15.23 6.16
N ASP A 72 -6.22 -14.19 5.52
CA ASP A 72 -4.94 -14.25 4.85
C ASP A 72 -4.20 -12.89 4.93
N PRO A 73 -3.11 -12.82 5.72
CA PRO A 73 -2.34 -11.59 5.87
C PRO A 73 -1.61 -11.17 4.57
N PHE A 74 -1.39 -12.08 3.63
CA PHE A 74 -0.78 -11.76 2.33
C PHE A 74 -1.71 -10.99 1.38
N LEU A 75 -2.97 -10.83 1.74
CA LEU A 75 -3.93 -10.00 1.02
C LEU A 75 -3.97 -8.54 1.50
N ASP A 76 -2.96 -8.10 2.24
CA ASP A 76 -2.79 -6.70 2.66
C ASP A 76 -2.82 -5.72 1.47
N TRP A 77 -2.26 -6.13 0.33
CA TRP A 77 -2.31 -5.35 -0.89
C TRP A 77 -3.73 -5.12 -1.42
N VAL A 78 -4.67 -6.06 -1.17
CA VAL A 78 -6.08 -5.89 -1.52
C VAL A 78 -6.69 -4.76 -0.69
N VAL A 79 -6.41 -4.75 0.62
CA VAL A 79 -6.87 -3.69 1.53
C VAL A 79 -6.35 -2.33 1.07
N LEU A 80 -5.07 -2.22 0.75
CA LEU A 80 -4.45 -0.98 0.29
C LEU A 80 -4.97 -0.53 -1.07
N THR A 81 -5.09 -1.44 -2.02
CA THR A 81 -5.57 -1.14 -3.37
C THR A 81 -7.04 -0.72 -3.37
N SER A 82 -7.89 -1.39 -2.57
CA SER A 82 -9.32 -1.04 -2.47
C SER A 82 -9.56 0.35 -1.88
N ASN A 83 -8.66 0.81 -1.02
CA ASN A 83 -8.70 2.15 -0.43
C ASN A 83 -7.84 3.17 -1.19
N ASN A 84 -7.27 2.79 -2.32
CA ASN A 84 -6.40 3.64 -3.14
C ASN A 84 -5.19 4.21 -2.39
N ILE A 85 -4.65 3.47 -1.45
CA ILE A 85 -3.49 3.85 -0.66
C ILE A 85 -2.22 3.51 -1.44
N ILE A 86 -1.39 4.52 -1.69
CA ILE A 86 -0.10 4.39 -2.39
C ILE A 86 1.04 4.33 -1.39
N ASN A 87 1.03 5.24 -0.43
CA ASN A 87 2.06 5.35 0.59
C ASN A 87 1.47 5.01 1.96
N ILE A 88 1.82 3.83 2.48
CA ILE A 88 1.31 3.34 3.75
C ILE A 88 1.70 4.27 4.90
N GLN A 89 2.89 4.87 4.86
CA GLN A 89 3.38 5.72 5.95
C GLN A 89 2.56 6.99 6.12
N ASP A 90 2.10 7.56 5.01
CA ASP A 90 1.38 8.84 5.01
C ASP A 90 -0.14 8.68 5.00
N GLU A 91 -0.64 7.59 4.43
CA GLU A 91 -2.07 7.42 4.15
C GLU A 91 -2.77 6.41 5.06
N TRP A 92 -2.00 5.52 5.71
CA TRP A 92 -2.56 4.60 6.70
C TRP A 92 -2.77 5.32 8.04
N PRO A 93 -3.89 5.07 8.75
CA PRO A 93 -4.11 5.66 10.06
C PRO A 93 -2.98 5.37 11.04
N LEU A 94 -2.50 6.40 11.72
CA LEU A 94 -1.48 6.27 12.75
C LEU A 94 -2.05 5.54 13.97
N SER A 95 -1.19 4.85 14.71
CA SER A 95 -1.52 4.39 16.04
C SER A 95 -1.88 5.58 16.94
N GLN A 96 -2.64 5.34 18.01
CA GLN A 96 -3.04 6.43 18.90
C GLN A 96 -1.84 7.13 19.55
N SER A 97 -0.80 6.37 19.90
CA SER A 97 0.44 6.92 20.46
C SER A 97 1.20 7.76 19.43
N ASP A 98 1.32 7.25 18.20
CA ASP A 98 2.04 7.97 17.14
C ASP A 98 1.27 9.21 16.69
N PHE A 99 -0.05 9.12 16.63
CA PHE A 99 -0.91 10.27 16.35
C PHE A 99 -0.75 11.35 17.41
N TYR A 100 -0.75 10.98 18.68
CA TYR A 100 -0.54 11.92 19.78
C TYR A 100 0.82 12.60 19.70
N SER A 101 1.89 11.82 19.47
CA SER A 101 3.25 12.36 19.29
C SER A 101 3.33 13.29 18.08
N TYR A 102 2.71 12.93 16.96
CA TYR A 102 2.67 13.75 15.76
C TYR A 102 1.98 15.10 16.03
N VAL A 103 0.85 15.07 16.74
CA VAL A 103 0.09 16.29 17.05
C VAL A 103 0.88 17.20 17.98
N ILE A 104 1.53 16.64 19.02
CA ILE A 104 2.38 17.43 19.92
C ILE A 104 3.55 18.06 19.16
N GLU A 105 4.23 17.29 18.31
CA GLU A 105 5.35 17.79 17.51
C GLU A 105 4.91 18.92 16.57
N LYS A 106 3.76 18.76 15.94
CA LYS A 106 3.20 19.75 15.00
C LYS A 106 2.81 21.06 15.67
N TYR A 107 2.27 21.00 16.88
CA TYR A 107 1.81 22.17 17.62
C TYR A 107 2.77 22.64 18.72
N ASN A 108 3.93 21.99 18.84
CA ASN A 108 5.04 22.29 19.73
C ASN A 108 4.74 22.24 21.24
N ASP A 109 3.50 22.04 21.63
CA ASP A 109 3.10 22.01 23.03
C ASP A 109 1.67 21.49 23.18
N GLU A 110 1.45 20.75 24.25
CA GLU A 110 0.13 20.26 24.63
C GLU A 110 -0.87 21.39 24.90
N THR A 111 -0.39 22.50 25.43
CA THR A 111 -1.20 23.70 25.67
C THR A 111 -1.68 24.38 24.39
N THR A 112 -0.87 24.39 23.36
CA THR A 112 -1.20 24.95 22.05
C THR A 112 -2.26 24.10 21.35
N LEU A 113 -2.27 22.82 21.59
CA LEU A 113 -3.24 21.89 21.05
C LEU A 113 -4.65 22.18 21.57
N TYR A 114 -4.80 22.41 22.87
CA TYR A 114 -6.09 22.75 23.48
C TYR A 114 -6.57 24.16 23.14
N SER A 115 -5.65 25.09 22.92
CA SER A 115 -6.00 26.47 22.52
C SER A 115 -6.39 26.59 21.04
N GLY A 116 -5.93 25.66 20.18
CA GLY A 116 -6.25 25.65 18.76
C GLY A 116 -7.61 25.04 18.42
N ILE A 117 -8.32 24.46 19.38
CA ILE A 117 -9.63 23.84 19.19
C ILE A 117 -10.79 24.85 19.39
N HIS A 118 -10.48 26.05 19.78
CA HIS A 118 -11.50 27.12 19.94
C HIS A 118 -11.70 27.91 18.65
#